data_974e53c9911ba8b04940cc57c13ffadc
#
_entry.id   974e53c9911ba8b04940cc57c13ffadc
#
_cell.length_a   1.000
_cell.length_b   1.000
_cell.length_c   1.000
_cell.angle_alpha   90.00
_cell.angle_beta   90.00
_cell.angle_gamma   90.00
#
_symmetry.space_group_name_H-M   'P 1'
#
loop_
_entity.id
_entity.type
_entity.pdbx_description
1 polymer ?
#
loop_
_entity_poly.entity_id
_entity_poly.type
_entity_poly.pdbx_seq_one_letter_code
_entity_poly.pdbx_strand_id
1 'polypeptide(L)'
;MKFAKKSLGQNFLVDKNIIRKIINSVKIENRHVIEIGPGHGALTNEILKLKPKSLSVIEKDFELFSELQLKYKHNKKINVFNNDILKFDLRKVLKNKLIIFGNLPYNISSQILIKIIKLKKFDSMIDDMIFMFQKELGEKIICRFPSKQYGRLSIISNYKLSIKEMFLVSPNCFYPKPKVNSMVIHFK
;
A
#
# COMPACT_ATOMS: atom_id res chain seq x y z
N MET A 1 4.83 -0.05 -22.12
CA MET A 1 5.10 -0.25 -20.68
C MET A 1 6.58 -0.52 -20.52
N LYS A 2 7.28 0.24 -19.68
CA LYS A 2 8.67 -0.07 -19.31
C LYS A 2 8.71 -1.42 -18.59
N PHE A 3 9.80 -2.17 -18.76
CA PHE A 3 9.94 -3.52 -18.19
C PHE A 3 9.92 -3.47 -16.65
N ALA A 4 9.13 -4.37 -16.04
CA ALA A 4 9.13 -4.54 -14.60
C ALA A 4 10.47 -5.09 -14.10
N LYS A 5 11.04 -4.49 -13.06
CA LYS A 5 12.32 -4.90 -12.47
C LYS A 5 12.07 -6.04 -11.48
N LYS A 6 12.47 -7.26 -11.84
CA LYS A 6 12.35 -8.44 -10.97
C LYS A 6 13.04 -8.25 -9.61
N SER A 7 14.19 -7.56 -9.59
CA SER A 7 14.93 -7.24 -8.37
C SER A 7 14.16 -6.38 -7.37
N LEU A 8 13.15 -5.63 -7.84
CA LEU A 8 12.27 -4.81 -7.01
C LEU A 8 10.92 -5.48 -6.72
N GLY A 9 10.70 -6.71 -7.22
CA GLY A 9 9.46 -7.45 -7.00
C GLY A 9 8.23 -6.78 -7.63
N GLN A 10 8.41 -6.06 -8.74
CA GLN A 10 7.35 -5.27 -9.36
C GLN A 10 6.29 -6.14 -10.02
N ASN A 11 5.03 -6.00 -9.59
CA ASN A 11 3.83 -6.51 -10.22
C ASN A 11 2.79 -5.38 -10.21
N PHE A 12 2.56 -4.75 -11.36
CA PHE A 12 1.68 -3.59 -11.48
C PHE A 12 0.24 -4.03 -11.57
N LEU A 13 -0.62 -3.51 -10.70
CA LEU A 13 -2.06 -3.74 -10.77
C LEU A 13 -2.63 -2.99 -11.98
N VAL A 14 -3.30 -3.71 -12.90
CA VAL A 14 -3.83 -3.16 -14.14
C VAL A 14 -5.34 -3.26 -14.25
N ASP A 15 -5.98 -4.10 -13.44
CA ASP A 15 -7.43 -4.27 -13.44
C ASP A 15 -8.13 -3.07 -12.77
N LYS A 16 -8.89 -2.34 -13.59
CA LYS A 16 -9.58 -1.12 -13.15
C LYS A 16 -10.69 -1.38 -12.12
N ASN A 17 -11.34 -2.54 -12.15
CA ASN A 17 -12.39 -2.88 -11.19
C ASN A 17 -11.80 -3.15 -9.82
N ILE A 18 -10.68 -3.89 -9.77
CA ILE A 18 -9.94 -4.13 -8.53
C ILE A 18 -9.39 -2.83 -7.95
N ILE A 19 -8.79 -1.96 -8.79
CA ILE A 19 -8.33 -0.63 -8.38
C ILE A 19 -9.46 0.15 -7.72
N ARG A 20 -10.62 0.26 -8.38
CA ARG A 20 -11.80 0.95 -7.84
C ARG A 20 -12.30 0.33 -6.54
N LYS A 21 -12.33 -1.00 -6.46
CA LYS A 21 -12.74 -1.74 -5.26
C LYS A 21 -11.83 -1.43 -4.06
N ILE A 22 -10.52 -1.34 -4.28
CA ILE A 22 -9.52 -0.95 -3.25
C ILE A 22 -9.79 0.49 -2.79
N ILE A 23 -9.87 1.43 -3.71
CA ILE A 23 -9.97 2.86 -3.40
C ILE A 23 -11.28 3.20 -2.71
N ASN A 24 -12.39 2.58 -3.12
CA ASN A 24 -13.71 2.82 -2.55
C ASN A 24 -13.94 2.11 -1.19
N SER A 25 -12.96 1.38 -0.68
CA SER A 25 -13.08 0.70 0.62
C SER A 25 -13.07 1.66 1.81
N VAL A 26 -12.59 2.88 1.61
CA VAL A 26 -12.52 3.94 2.63
C VAL A 26 -12.87 5.30 2.03
N LYS A 27 -13.35 6.23 2.86
CA LYS A 27 -13.65 7.60 2.44
C LYS A 27 -12.36 8.42 2.35
N ILE A 28 -11.98 8.80 1.13
CA ILE A 28 -10.72 9.53 0.83
C ILE A 28 -10.92 11.06 0.82
N GLU A 29 -12.12 11.53 0.49
CA GLU A 29 -12.38 12.96 0.33
C GLU A 29 -11.92 13.77 1.57
N ASN A 30 -11.16 14.85 1.29
CA ASN A 30 -10.57 15.73 2.32
C ASN A 30 -9.64 15.02 3.35
N ARG A 31 -9.13 13.82 3.04
CA ARG A 31 -8.19 13.09 3.89
C ARG A 31 -6.75 13.22 3.37
N HIS A 32 -5.81 13.10 4.26
CA HIS A 32 -4.40 12.94 3.88
C HIS A 32 -4.14 11.48 3.50
N VAL A 33 -3.45 11.27 2.39
CA VAL A 33 -3.19 9.92 1.85
C VAL A 33 -1.69 9.73 1.62
N ILE A 34 -1.20 8.54 1.95
CA ILE A 34 0.12 8.06 1.52
C ILE A 34 -0.11 6.85 0.60
N GLU A 35 0.63 6.78 -0.49
CA GLU A 35 0.71 5.58 -1.32
C GLU A 35 2.15 5.08 -1.35
N ILE A 36 2.33 3.81 -1.03
CA ILE A 36 3.63 3.12 -1.02
C ILE A 36 3.74 2.28 -2.28
N GLY A 37 4.76 2.54 -3.11
CA GLY A 37 4.98 1.84 -4.35
C GLY A 37 3.91 2.11 -5.40
N PRO A 38 3.70 3.37 -5.82
CA PRO A 38 2.67 3.75 -6.79
C PRO A 38 2.87 3.11 -8.17
N GLY A 39 4.08 2.66 -8.51
CA GLY A 39 4.41 2.14 -9.82
C GLY A 39 4.12 3.18 -10.91
N HIS A 40 3.33 2.81 -11.93
CA HIS A 40 2.86 3.74 -12.98
C HIS A 40 1.69 4.64 -12.52
N GLY A 41 1.32 4.62 -11.24
CA GLY A 41 0.29 5.48 -10.66
C GLY A 41 -1.15 5.00 -10.90
N ALA A 42 -1.36 3.69 -10.94
CA ALA A 42 -2.69 3.13 -11.16
C ALA A 42 -3.68 3.50 -10.01
N LEU A 43 -3.29 3.29 -8.76
CA LEU A 43 -4.06 3.74 -7.59
C LEU A 43 -4.00 5.26 -7.47
N THR A 44 -2.82 5.88 -7.65
CA THR A 44 -2.59 7.33 -7.58
C THR A 44 -3.64 8.12 -8.39
N ASN A 45 -3.89 7.70 -9.64
CA ASN A 45 -4.87 8.36 -10.52
C ASN A 45 -6.28 8.33 -9.92
N GLU A 46 -6.71 7.18 -9.39
CA GLU A 46 -8.06 7.03 -8.84
C GLU A 46 -8.18 7.74 -7.47
N ILE A 47 -7.13 7.71 -6.64
CA ILE A 47 -7.08 8.48 -5.38
C ILE A 47 -7.27 9.97 -5.65
N LEU A 48 -6.57 10.54 -6.63
CA LEU A 48 -6.67 11.97 -6.96
C LEU A 48 -8.08 12.39 -7.41
N LYS A 49 -8.81 11.51 -8.11
CA LYS A 49 -10.22 11.77 -8.51
C LYS A 49 -11.15 11.94 -7.31
N LEU A 50 -10.86 11.29 -6.19
CA LEU A 50 -11.63 11.38 -4.95
C LEU A 50 -11.27 12.59 -4.07
N LYS A 51 -10.56 13.58 -4.64
CA LYS A 51 -10.25 14.87 -4.03
C LYS A 51 -9.65 14.76 -2.62
N PRO A 52 -8.51 14.03 -2.43
CA PRO A 52 -7.83 14.00 -1.14
C PRO A 52 -7.39 15.42 -0.75
N LYS A 53 -7.16 15.63 0.55
CA LYS A 53 -6.57 16.89 1.04
C LYS A 53 -5.11 17.01 0.60
N SER A 54 -4.36 15.91 0.66
CA SER A 54 -3.03 15.76 0.08
C SER A 54 -2.72 14.30 -0.20
N LEU A 55 -1.84 14.04 -1.15
CA LEU A 55 -1.32 12.71 -1.48
C LEU A 55 0.20 12.74 -1.46
N SER A 56 0.82 11.86 -0.68
CA SER A 56 2.26 11.63 -0.70
C SER A 56 2.53 10.25 -1.30
N VAL A 57 3.31 10.15 -2.35
CA VAL A 57 3.68 8.87 -2.96
C VAL A 57 5.16 8.61 -2.80
N ILE A 58 5.52 7.39 -2.40
CA ILE A 58 6.90 6.99 -2.12
C ILE A 58 7.28 5.88 -3.08
N GLU A 59 8.17 6.18 -4.03
CA GLU A 59 8.62 5.25 -5.07
C GLU A 59 10.14 5.08 -5.00
N LYS A 60 10.58 3.82 -4.97
CA LYS A 60 12.00 3.47 -4.92
C LYS A 60 12.66 3.48 -6.29
N ASP A 61 11.93 3.08 -7.32
CA ASP A 61 12.42 3.05 -8.69
C ASP A 61 12.52 4.48 -9.24
N PHE A 62 13.74 4.91 -9.56
CA PHE A 62 14.01 6.27 -10.04
C PHE A 62 13.30 6.57 -11.37
N GLU A 63 13.16 5.59 -12.26
CA GLU A 63 12.48 5.82 -13.55
C GLU A 63 10.98 6.03 -13.36
N LEU A 64 10.34 5.23 -12.48
CA LEU A 64 8.92 5.38 -12.15
C LEU A 64 8.68 6.67 -11.36
N PHE A 65 9.59 7.01 -10.44
CA PHE A 65 9.56 8.31 -9.76
C PHE A 65 9.57 9.47 -10.75
N SER A 66 10.49 9.47 -11.72
CA SER A 66 10.62 10.53 -12.72
C SER A 66 9.37 10.63 -13.61
N GLU A 67 8.79 9.48 -14.00
CA GLU A 67 7.52 9.42 -14.73
C GLU A 67 6.38 10.08 -13.94
N LEU A 68 6.25 9.72 -12.66
CA LEU A 68 5.21 10.28 -11.78
C LEU A 68 5.42 11.76 -11.52
N GLN A 69 6.66 12.18 -11.28
CA GLN A 69 7.00 13.58 -11.05
C GLN A 69 6.63 14.46 -12.27
N LEU A 70 6.95 13.99 -13.47
CA LEU A 70 6.58 14.69 -14.70
C LEU A 70 5.07 14.72 -14.90
N LYS A 71 4.40 13.57 -14.70
CA LYS A 71 2.95 13.42 -14.89
C LYS A 71 2.14 14.34 -13.96
N TYR A 72 2.59 14.52 -12.73
CA TYR A 72 1.85 15.29 -11.72
C TYR A 72 2.46 16.67 -11.39
N LYS A 73 3.44 17.15 -12.15
CA LYS A 73 4.18 18.40 -11.87
C LYS A 73 3.31 19.63 -11.60
N HIS A 74 2.12 19.68 -12.18
CA HIS A 74 1.19 20.82 -12.02
C HIS A 74 0.14 20.59 -10.94
N ASN A 75 0.10 19.41 -10.30
CA ASN A 75 -0.88 19.12 -9.26
C ASN A 75 -0.31 19.38 -7.87
N LYS A 76 -0.69 20.51 -7.27
CA LYS A 76 -0.21 20.96 -5.95
C LYS A 76 -0.64 20.05 -4.79
N LYS A 77 -1.54 19.08 -5.01
CA LYS A 77 -2.02 18.16 -3.96
C LYS A 77 -1.16 16.90 -3.80
N ILE A 78 -0.26 16.62 -4.74
CA ILE A 78 0.60 15.44 -4.71
C ILE A 78 2.06 15.80 -4.50
N ASN A 79 2.72 15.04 -3.62
CA ASN A 79 4.17 15.07 -3.42
C ASN A 79 4.75 13.72 -3.77
N VAL A 80 5.72 13.68 -4.67
CA VAL A 80 6.38 12.44 -5.11
C VAL A 80 7.78 12.39 -4.47
N PHE A 81 8.09 11.28 -3.80
CA PHE A 81 9.37 11.05 -3.12
C PHE A 81 10.10 9.87 -3.76
N ASN A 82 11.36 10.08 -4.22
CA ASN A 82 12.22 8.96 -4.62
C ASN A 82 12.94 8.42 -3.40
N ASN A 83 12.41 7.37 -2.80
CA ASN A 83 12.96 6.79 -1.58
C ASN A 83 12.60 5.32 -1.41
N ASP A 84 13.46 4.58 -0.73
CA ASP A 84 13.13 3.26 -0.20
C ASP A 84 12.24 3.42 1.04
N ILE A 85 11.02 2.90 1.00
CA ILE A 85 10.07 2.98 2.13
C ILE A 85 10.67 2.43 3.43
N LEU A 86 11.55 1.44 3.38
CA LEU A 86 12.18 0.89 4.57
C LEU A 86 13.17 1.87 5.22
N LYS A 87 13.73 2.82 4.45
CA LYS A 87 14.66 3.85 4.92
C LYS A 87 13.99 5.21 5.10
N PHE A 88 12.86 5.44 4.44
CA PHE A 88 12.15 6.72 4.46
C PHE A 88 11.62 7.06 5.86
N ASP A 89 11.88 8.28 6.31
CA ASP A 89 11.29 8.78 7.55
C ASP A 89 9.85 9.21 7.33
N LEU A 90 8.93 8.33 7.70
CA LEU A 90 7.49 8.57 7.56
C LEU A 90 7.00 9.81 8.33
N ARG A 91 7.72 10.26 9.38
CA ARG A 91 7.35 11.47 10.14
C ARG A 91 7.27 12.73 9.26
N LYS A 92 8.01 12.75 8.15
CA LYS A 92 7.97 13.87 7.17
C LYS A 92 6.62 14.04 6.46
N VAL A 93 5.83 12.97 6.40
CA VAL A 93 4.55 12.92 5.67
C VAL A 93 3.37 12.56 6.56
N LEU A 94 3.61 12.22 7.83
CA LEU A 94 2.55 11.93 8.79
C LEU A 94 1.67 13.15 9.01
N LYS A 95 0.36 12.94 8.97
CA LYS A 95 -0.70 13.92 9.27
C LYS A 95 -1.79 13.20 10.04
N ASN A 96 -2.61 13.94 10.78
CA ASN A 96 -3.77 13.37 11.46
C ASN A 96 -4.78 12.81 10.44
N LYS A 97 -5.45 11.73 10.79
CA LYS A 97 -6.47 11.06 9.97
C LYS A 97 -5.92 10.57 8.62
N LEU A 98 -4.76 9.94 8.67
CA LEU A 98 -4.04 9.46 7.50
C LEU A 98 -4.61 8.13 7.00
N ILE A 99 -4.67 8.00 5.69
CA ILE A 99 -4.94 6.73 5.00
C ILE A 99 -3.66 6.30 4.28
N ILE A 100 -3.28 5.03 4.40
CA ILE A 100 -2.11 4.50 3.69
C ILE A 100 -2.57 3.40 2.73
N PHE A 101 -2.27 3.56 1.45
CA PHE A 101 -2.44 2.53 0.44
C PHE A 101 -1.09 1.92 0.02
N GLY A 102 -1.12 0.66 -0.38
CA GLY A 102 0.05 0.04 -0.99
C GLY A 102 -0.24 -1.29 -1.68
N ASN A 103 0.12 -1.35 -2.97
CA ASN A 103 0.35 -2.61 -3.66
C ASN A 103 1.81 -3.00 -3.40
N LEU A 104 2.07 -3.60 -2.23
CA LEU A 104 3.42 -3.74 -1.68
C LEU A 104 4.25 -4.79 -2.44
N PRO A 105 5.56 -4.53 -2.68
CA PRO A 105 6.47 -5.55 -3.17
C PRO A 105 6.50 -6.74 -2.22
N TYR A 106 6.23 -7.95 -2.74
CA TYR A 106 6.00 -9.14 -1.91
C TYR A 106 7.16 -9.51 -1.00
N ASN A 107 8.39 -9.29 -1.45
CA ASN A 107 9.62 -9.63 -0.72
C ASN A 107 9.86 -8.77 0.53
N ILE A 108 9.24 -7.59 0.63
CA ILE A 108 9.44 -6.66 1.75
C ILE A 108 8.13 -6.23 2.43
N SER A 109 6.99 -6.75 1.99
CA SER A 109 5.67 -6.30 2.45
C SER A 109 5.44 -6.48 3.96
N SER A 110 5.92 -7.58 4.55
CA SER A 110 5.87 -7.78 6.01
C SER A 110 6.76 -6.77 6.77
N GLN A 111 7.93 -6.44 6.23
CA GLN A 111 8.83 -5.46 6.83
C GLN A 111 8.20 -4.06 6.80
N ILE A 112 7.51 -3.71 5.70
CA ILE A 112 6.79 -2.44 5.59
C ILE A 112 5.68 -2.37 6.64
N LEU A 113 4.85 -3.41 6.77
CA LEU A 113 3.79 -3.46 7.77
C LEU A 113 4.36 -3.27 9.19
N ILE A 114 5.40 -4.02 9.56
CA ILE A 114 6.04 -3.92 10.87
C ILE A 114 6.65 -2.54 11.10
N LYS A 115 7.28 -1.94 10.08
CA LYS A 115 7.83 -0.57 10.19
C LYS A 115 6.74 0.43 10.55
N ILE A 116 5.55 0.33 9.92
CA ILE A 116 4.45 1.26 10.15
C ILE A 116 3.83 1.03 11.54
N ILE A 117 3.58 -0.21 11.93
CA ILE A 117 3.06 -0.57 13.27
C ILE A 117 3.96 -0.05 14.41
N LYS A 118 5.28 0.00 14.19
CA LYS A 118 6.26 0.47 15.17
C LYS A 118 6.36 1.99 15.28
N LEU A 119 5.64 2.75 14.48
CA LEU A 119 5.69 4.22 14.57
C LEU A 119 5.16 4.69 15.92
N LYS A 120 5.89 5.59 16.56
CA LYS A 120 5.36 6.36 17.69
C LYS A 120 4.15 7.17 17.20
N LYS A 121 3.08 7.20 17.98
CA LYS A 121 1.81 7.88 17.62
C LYS A 121 1.04 7.23 16.46
N PHE A 122 1.30 5.95 16.15
CA PHE A 122 0.54 5.21 15.14
C PHE A 122 -0.97 5.40 15.33
N ASP A 123 -1.48 5.05 16.51
CA ASP A 123 -2.92 5.04 16.85
C ASP A 123 -3.59 6.43 16.76
N SER A 124 -2.82 7.51 16.89
CA SER A 124 -3.35 8.88 16.84
C SER A 124 -3.30 9.52 15.45
N MET A 125 -2.56 8.94 14.52
CA MET A 125 -2.31 9.56 13.22
C MET A 125 -2.83 8.76 12.03
N ILE A 126 -2.86 7.44 12.13
CA ILE A 126 -3.23 6.54 11.03
C ILE A 126 -4.60 5.94 11.34
N ASP A 127 -5.59 6.23 10.52
CA ASP A 127 -6.95 5.69 10.68
C ASP A 127 -7.14 4.42 9.86
N ASP A 128 -6.57 4.37 8.66
CA ASP A 128 -6.80 3.27 7.74
C ASP A 128 -5.52 2.91 6.98
N MET A 129 -5.25 1.61 6.83
CA MET A 129 -4.22 1.10 5.92
C MET A 129 -4.83 0.02 5.03
N ILE A 130 -4.69 0.15 3.73
CA ILE A 130 -5.19 -0.81 2.75
C ILE A 130 -4.01 -1.34 1.97
N PHE A 131 -3.59 -2.56 2.32
CA PHE A 131 -2.42 -3.18 1.74
C PHE A 131 -2.76 -4.46 1.00
N MET A 132 -2.00 -4.72 -0.05
CA MET A 132 -2.05 -5.96 -0.78
C MET A 132 -0.79 -6.79 -0.52
N PHE A 133 -1.00 -8.07 -0.18
CA PHE A 133 0.03 -9.06 0.11
C PHE A 133 -0.13 -10.27 -0.80
N GLN A 134 0.90 -11.13 -0.88
CA GLN A 134 0.68 -12.49 -1.34
C GLN A 134 -0.34 -13.19 -0.42
N LYS A 135 -1.21 -14.03 -0.99
CA LYS A 135 -2.28 -14.72 -0.26
C LYS A 135 -1.75 -15.41 1.01
N GLU A 136 -0.68 -16.21 0.90
CA GLU A 136 -0.11 -16.92 2.04
C GLU A 136 0.35 -16.00 3.18
N LEU A 137 0.97 -14.85 2.84
CA LEU A 137 1.36 -13.87 3.84
C LEU A 137 0.14 -13.18 4.45
N GLY A 138 -0.87 -12.85 3.64
CA GLY A 138 -2.13 -12.30 4.12
C GLY A 138 -2.83 -13.25 5.11
N GLU A 139 -2.91 -14.52 4.79
CA GLU A 139 -3.45 -15.55 5.68
C GLU A 139 -2.71 -15.62 7.02
N LYS A 140 -1.37 -15.54 7.01
CA LYS A 140 -0.55 -15.45 8.23
C LYS A 140 -0.83 -14.18 9.05
N ILE A 141 -1.06 -13.05 8.39
CA ILE A 141 -1.35 -11.77 9.08
C ILE A 141 -2.70 -11.83 9.80
N ILE A 142 -3.75 -12.33 9.14
CA ILE A 142 -5.13 -12.35 9.68
C ILE A 142 -5.39 -13.52 10.62
N CYS A 143 -4.48 -14.49 10.64
CA CYS A 143 -4.62 -15.73 11.39
C CYS A 143 -4.82 -15.47 12.89
N ARG A 144 -5.73 -16.26 13.51
CA ARG A 144 -6.00 -16.26 14.96
C ARG A 144 -5.68 -17.61 15.57
N PHE A 145 -5.42 -17.60 16.87
CA PHE A 145 -5.26 -18.84 17.63
C PHE A 145 -6.62 -19.55 17.84
N PRO A 146 -6.67 -20.90 17.78
CA PRO A 146 -5.61 -21.84 17.44
C PRO A 146 -5.50 -22.05 15.91
N SER A 147 -4.31 -21.87 15.35
CA SER A 147 -4.03 -22.22 13.94
C SER A 147 -2.56 -22.54 13.76
N LYS A 148 -2.23 -23.47 12.85
CA LYS A 148 -0.84 -23.81 12.48
C LYS A 148 -0.06 -22.65 11.87
N GLN A 149 -0.74 -21.66 11.31
CA GLN A 149 -0.12 -20.48 10.70
C GLN A 149 0.07 -19.33 11.70
N TYR A 150 -0.47 -19.48 12.93
CA TYR A 150 -0.35 -18.47 13.97
C TYR A 150 1.10 -18.29 14.43
N GLY A 151 1.63 -17.09 14.34
CA GLY A 151 3.02 -16.81 14.65
C GLY A 151 3.26 -15.32 14.96
N ARG A 152 4.53 -14.93 15.01
CA ARG A 152 4.93 -13.57 15.41
C ARG A 152 4.21 -12.47 14.65
N LEU A 153 4.01 -12.64 13.34
CA LEU A 153 3.35 -11.63 12.52
C LEU A 153 1.86 -11.53 12.86
N SER A 154 1.18 -12.67 13.06
CA SER A 154 -0.21 -12.71 13.51
C SER A 154 -0.37 -12.01 14.87
N ILE A 155 0.52 -12.33 15.82
CA ILE A 155 0.48 -11.76 17.18
C ILE A 155 0.58 -10.24 17.13
N ILE A 156 1.65 -9.71 16.50
CA ILE A 156 1.88 -8.26 16.48
C ILE A 156 0.79 -7.51 15.71
N SER A 157 0.30 -8.09 14.60
CA SER A 157 -0.75 -7.48 13.80
C SER A 157 -2.08 -7.45 14.55
N ASN A 158 -2.51 -8.58 15.12
CA ASN A 158 -3.78 -8.66 15.86
C ASN A 158 -3.76 -7.91 17.21
N TYR A 159 -2.57 -7.72 17.81
CA TYR A 159 -2.42 -6.92 19.03
C TYR A 159 -2.59 -5.42 18.78
N LYS A 160 -2.08 -4.93 17.63
CA LYS A 160 -2.01 -3.50 17.33
C LYS A 160 -3.11 -2.99 16.41
N LEU A 161 -3.73 -3.88 15.63
CA LEU A 161 -4.59 -3.51 14.53
C LEU A 161 -5.93 -4.23 14.61
N SER A 162 -7.00 -3.52 14.29
CA SER A 162 -8.25 -4.15 13.86
C SER A 162 -8.11 -4.55 12.39
N ILE A 163 -8.20 -5.85 12.12
CA ILE A 163 -7.90 -6.42 10.81
C ILE A 163 -9.17 -6.92 10.15
N LYS A 164 -9.40 -6.48 8.91
CA LYS A 164 -10.49 -6.95 8.06
C LYS A 164 -9.91 -7.49 6.76
N GLU A 165 -10.04 -8.79 6.51
CA GLU A 165 -9.85 -9.35 5.17
C GLU A 165 -10.90 -8.78 4.24
N MET A 166 -10.48 -8.30 3.06
CA MET A 166 -11.40 -7.71 2.12
C MET A 166 -11.75 -8.66 0.97
N PHE A 167 -10.74 -9.06 0.20
CA PHE A 167 -10.93 -9.97 -0.93
C PHE A 167 -9.60 -10.47 -1.50
N LEU A 168 -9.71 -11.56 -2.25
CA LEU A 168 -8.62 -12.11 -3.05
C LEU A 168 -8.54 -11.42 -4.41
N VAL A 169 -7.31 -11.32 -4.96
CA VAL A 169 -7.02 -10.75 -6.27
C VAL A 169 -6.27 -11.78 -7.10
N SER A 170 -6.84 -12.09 -8.27
CA SER A 170 -6.24 -13.02 -9.22
C SER A 170 -4.93 -12.48 -9.80
N PRO A 171 -3.95 -13.34 -10.09
CA PRO A 171 -2.74 -12.97 -10.84
C PRO A 171 -3.03 -12.28 -12.17
N ASN A 172 -4.17 -12.56 -12.82
CA ASN A 172 -4.57 -11.94 -14.09
C ASN A 172 -4.81 -10.43 -13.99
N CYS A 173 -4.96 -9.89 -12.77
CA CYS A 173 -5.15 -8.46 -12.53
C CYS A 173 -3.82 -7.67 -12.57
N PHE A 174 -2.69 -8.33 -12.80
CA PHE A 174 -1.34 -7.73 -12.74
C PHE A 174 -0.54 -7.90 -14.03
N TYR A 175 0.39 -6.97 -14.23
CA TYR A 175 1.44 -7.09 -15.26
C TYR A 175 2.82 -6.67 -14.67
N PRO A 176 3.87 -7.52 -14.76
CA PRO A 176 3.79 -8.92 -15.13
C PRO A 176 2.92 -9.71 -14.14
N LYS A 177 2.40 -10.84 -14.58
CA LYS A 177 1.53 -11.71 -13.81
C LYS A 177 2.33 -12.42 -12.69
N PRO A 178 1.98 -12.26 -11.40
CA PRO A 178 2.59 -13.01 -10.32
C PRO A 178 2.20 -14.50 -10.38
N LYS A 179 2.97 -15.34 -9.70
CA LYS A 179 2.71 -16.80 -9.66
C LYS A 179 1.57 -17.20 -8.73
N VAL A 180 1.17 -16.32 -7.81
CA VAL A 180 0.20 -16.62 -6.73
C VAL A 180 -0.85 -15.53 -6.63
N ASN A 181 -2.00 -15.88 -6.05
CA ASN A 181 -3.04 -14.91 -5.71
C ASN A 181 -2.52 -13.90 -4.68
N SER A 182 -3.10 -12.71 -4.71
CA SER A 182 -2.93 -11.68 -3.70
C SER A 182 -4.16 -11.56 -2.81
N MET A 183 -3.98 -10.96 -1.65
CA MET A 183 -5.03 -10.67 -0.68
C MET A 183 -4.96 -9.19 -0.31
N VAL A 184 -6.09 -8.50 -0.40
CA VAL A 184 -6.24 -7.13 0.10
C VAL A 184 -6.74 -7.20 1.53
N ILE A 185 -6.06 -6.48 2.41
CA ILE A 185 -6.38 -6.40 3.84
C ILE A 185 -6.52 -4.93 4.23
N HIS A 186 -7.56 -4.64 4.99
CA HIS A 186 -7.80 -3.35 5.60
C HIS A 186 -7.46 -3.43 7.09
N PHE A 187 -6.62 -2.52 7.55
CA PHE A 187 -6.20 -2.37 8.95
C PHE A 187 -6.67 -1.01 9.50
N LYS A 188 -7.12 -1.04 10.74
CA LYS A 188 -7.45 0.13 11.54
C LYS A 188 -6.71 0.11 12.86
#